data_a3583b1aa56403c8d2f13f6e61159d87
#
_entry.id   a3583b1aa56403c8d2f13f6e61159d87
#
_cell.length_a   1.000
_cell.length_b   1.000
_cell.length_c   1.000
_cell.angle_alpha   90.00
_cell.angle_beta   90.00
_cell.angle_gamma   90.00
#
_symmetry.space_group_name_H-M   'P 1'
#
loop_
_entity.id
_entity.type
_entity.pdbx_description
1 polymer ?
#
loop_
_entity_poly.entity_id
_entity_poly.type
_entity_poly.pdbx_seq_one_letter_code
_entity_poly.pdbx_strand_id
1 'polypeptide(L)'
;LKLFIALRDRRAGRKALYDEDDAGDKGKQNKIEVEFLRRFQDRGIDNVSARDVGTAYRTTRSSATVADWDAILEHIRSNDAWEMLERRVNKTAVEQFKTVEGDLPPGINWSETQVVNFRRK
;
A
#
# COMPACT_ATOMS: atom_id res chain seq x y z
N LEU A 1 11.46 -17.71 -26.00
CA LEU A 1 11.93 -16.40 -25.56
C LEU A 1 11.24 -15.27 -26.34
N LYS A 2 11.26 -15.27 -27.69
CA LYS A 2 10.59 -14.24 -28.54
C LYS A 2 9.10 -14.10 -28.19
N LEU A 3 8.37 -15.22 -28.09
CA LEU A 3 6.94 -15.22 -27.76
C LEU A 3 6.67 -14.62 -26.39
N PHE A 4 7.47 -14.98 -25.38
CA PHE A 4 7.33 -14.44 -24.03
C PHE A 4 7.50 -12.90 -24.04
N ILE A 5 8.56 -12.41 -24.70
CA ILE A 5 8.82 -10.97 -24.80
C ILE A 5 7.67 -10.25 -25.52
N ALA A 6 7.18 -10.79 -26.64
CA ALA A 6 6.07 -10.22 -27.38
C ALA A 6 4.78 -10.15 -26.53
N LEU A 7 4.47 -11.19 -25.78
CA LEU A 7 3.31 -11.22 -24.87
C LEU A 7 3.46 -10.22 -23.72
N ARG A 8 4.65 -10.13 -23.15
CA ARG A 8 4.96 -9.13 -22.09
C ARG A 8 4.74 -7.70 -22.60
N ASP A 9 5.27 -7.39 -23.77
CA ASP A 9 5.18 -6.05 -24.37
C ASP A 9 3.72 -5.70 -24.71
N ARG A 10 2.95 -6.68 -25.23
CA ARG A 10 1.51 -6.52 -25.49
C ARG A 10 0.73 -6.25 -24.19
N ARG A 11 1.05 -6.94 -23.11
CA ARG A 11 0.43 -6.71 -21.79
C ARG A 11 0.78 -5.32 -21.26
N ALA A 12 2.04 -4.92 -21.36
CA ALA A 12 2.50 -3.60 -20.92
C ALA A 12 1.80 -2.47 -21.70
N GLY A 13 1.67 -2.61 -23.03
CA GLY A 13 0.95 -1.65 -23.87
C GLY A 13 -0.53 -1.50 -23.50
N ARG A 14 -1.22 -2.62 -23.29
CA ARG A 14 -2.63 -2.60 -22.84
C ARG A 14 -2.79 -1.97 -21.45
N LYS A 15 -1.87 -2.29 -20.53
CA LYS A 15 -1.87 -1.69 -19.19
C LYS A 15 -1.67 -0.18 -19.25
N ALA A 16 -0.74 0.29 -20.08
CA ALA A 16 -0.49 1.73 -20.22
C ALA A 16 -1.73 2.50 -20.73
N LEU A 17 -2.44 1.95 -21.73
CA LEU A 17 -3.69 2.54 -22.23
C LEU A 17 -4.79 2.54 -21.15
N TYR A 18 -4.95 1.44 -20.44
CA TYR A 18 -5.90 1.35 -19.34
C TYR A 18 -5.57 2.35 -18.21
N ASP A 19 -4.31 2.44 -17.82
CA ASP A 19 -3.85 3.35 -16.75
C ASP A 19 -4.08 4.82 -17.15
N GLU A 20 -3.93 5.18 -18.43
CA GLU A 20 -4.21 6.52 -18.94
C GLU A 20 -5.70 6.86 -18.85
N ASP A 21 -6.59 5.99 -19.35
CA ASP A 21 -8.04 6.17 -19.26
C ASP A 21 -8.51 6.21 -17.80
N ASP A 22 -8.03 5.30 -16.97
CA ASP A 22 -8.34 5.24 -15.54
C ASP A 22 -7.88 6.49 -14.79
N ALA A 23 -6.72 7.05 -15.12
CA ALA A 23 -6.23 8.30 -14.55
C ALA A 23 -7.16 9.47 -14.87
N GLY A 24 -7.71 9.52 -16.10
CA GLY A 24 -8.70 10.52 -16.50
C GLY A 24 -9.98 10.44 -15.66
N ASP A 25 -10.51 9.24 -15.48
CA ASP A 25 -11.73 9.01 -14.70
C ASP A 25 -11.50 9.24 -13.21
N LYS A 26 -10.39 8.80 -12.65
CA LYS A 26 -9.99 9.11 -11.27
C LYS A 26 -9.87 10.60 -11.03
N GLY A 27 -9.32 11.35 -11.98
CA GLY A 27 -9.23 12.80 -11.88
C GLY A 27 -10.61 13.46 -11.79
N LYS A 28 -11.59 13.01 -12.58
CA LYS A 28 -12.98 13.48 -12.51
C LYS A 28 -13.65 13.10 -11.19
N GLN A 29 -13.51 11.84 -10.77
CA GLN A 29 -14.04 11.37 -9.48
C GLN A 29 -13.49 12.21 -8.32
N ASN A 30 -12.19 12.45 -8.29
CA ASN A 30 -11.54 13.24 -7.24
C ASN A 30 -12.10 14.67 -7.17
N LYS A 31 -12.34 15.32 -8.31
CA LYS A 31 -12.97 16.64 -8.34
C LYS A 31 -14.38 16.64 -7.75
N ILE A 32 -15.15 15.60 -8.04
CA ILE A 32 -16.51 15.41 -7.48
C ILE A 32 -16.43 15.19 -5.98
N GLU A 33 -15.54 14.34 -5.51
CA GLU A 33 -15.34 14.06 -4.07
C GLU A 33 -14.96 15.34 -3.29
N VAL A 34 -14.04 16.14 -3.82
CA VAL A 34 -13.63 17.41 -3.21
C VAL A 34 -14.81 18.37 -3.11
N GLU A 35 -15.65 18.48 -4.16
CA GLU A 35 -16.82 19.35 -4.16
C GLU A 35 -17.91 18.87 -3.18
N PHE A 36 -18.14 17.55 -3.09
CA PHE A 36 -19.04 16.98 -2.07
C PHE A 36 -18.55 17.28 -0.66
N LEU A 37 -17.27 17.08 -0.39
CA LEU A 37 -16.68 17.34 0.93
C LEU A 37 -16.84 18.82 1.30
N ARG A 38 -16.57 19.75 0.39
CA ARG A 38 -16.78 21.18 0.59
C ARG A 38 -18.23 21.49 0.94
N ARG A 39 -19.19 20.96 0.18
CA ARG A 39 -20.62 21.17 0.42
C ARG A 39 -21.10 20.59 1.74
N PHE A 40 -20.60 19.42 2.12
CA PHE A 40 -20.91 18.79 3.42
C PHE A 40 -20.40 19.66 4.58
N GLN A 41 -19.17 20.17 4.46
CA GLN A 41 -18.59 21.06 5.47
C GLN A 41 -19.38 22.38 5.56
N ASP A 42 -19.68 23.03 4.44
CA ASP A 42 -20.40 24.31 4.39
C ASP A 42 -21.80 24.20 4.98
N ARG A 43 -22.48 23.06 4.79
CA ARG A 43 -23.86 22.83 5.25
C ARG A 43 -23.95 22.12 6.60
N GLY A 44 -22.84 21.63 7.14
CA GLY A 44 -22.80 20.85 8.39
C GLY A 44 -23.57 19.53 8.31
N ILE A 45 -23.60 18.87 7.14
CA ILE A 45 -24.25 17.58 6.92
C ILE A 45 -23.23 16.49 6.68
N ASP A 46 -23.59 15.25 7.01
CA ASP A 46 -22.70 14.09 6.91
C ASP A 46 -23.08 13.15 5.78
N ASN A 47 -24.26 13.27 5.22
CA ASN A 47 -24.72 12.43 4.11
C ASN A 47 -25.75 13.12 3.23
N VAL A 48 -25.88 12.62 2.01
CA VAL A 48 -26.95 12.93 1.07
C VAL A 48 -27.30 11.68 0.26
N SER A 49 -28.59 11.44 0.12
CA SER A 49 -29.10 10.30 -0.66
C SER A 49 -29.87 10.79 -1.88
N ALA A 50 -29.66 10.11 -3.01
CA ALA A 50 -30.46 10.25 -4.20
C ALA A 50 -31.22 8.94 -4.47
N ARG A 51 -32.55 9.04 -4.68
CA ARG A 51 -33.39 7.86 -4.95
C ARG A 51 -32.84 7.12 -6.17
N ASP A 52 -32.78 5.78 -6.05
CA ASP A 52 -32.35 4.86 -7.10
C ASP A 52 -30.91 5.07 -7.65
N VAL A 53 -30.10 5.93 -6.99
CA VAL A 53 -28.72 6.20 -7.34
C VAL A 53 -27.77 5.74 -6.23
N GLY A 54 -27.98 6.19 -5.00
CA GLY A 54 -27.13 5.86 -3.86
C GLY A 54 -27.03 6.95 -2.82
N THR A 55 -26.12 6.74 -1.89
CA THR A 55 -25.86 7.67 -0.79
C THR A 55 -24.38 8.05 -0.79
N ALA A 56 -24.11 9.35 -0.76
CA ALA A 56 -22.80 9.89 -0.44
C ALA A 56 -22.75 10.26 1.05
N TYR A 57 -21.68 9.87 1.75
CA TYR A 57 -21.51 10.16 3.17
C TYR A 57 -20.07 10.51 3.49
N ARG A 58 -19.89 11.35 4.48
CA ARG A 58 -18.60 11.79 4.98
C ARG A 58 -18.12 10.88 6.11
N THR A 59 -16.88 10.44 6.03
CA THR A 59 -16.20 9.72 7.10
C THR A 59 -14.84 10.35 7.38
N THR A 60 -14.33 10.14 8.58
CA THR A 60 -12.96 10.54 8.95
C THR A 60 -12.04 9.34 8.87
N ARG A 61 -10.97 9.45 8.12
CA ARG A 61 -9.87 8.47 8.10
C ARG A 61 -8.71 9.03 8.90
N SER A 62 -8.22 8.25 9.85
CA SER A 62 -7.06 8.60 10.65
C SER A 62 -5.84 7.82 10.19
N SER A 63 -4.68 8.43 10.27
CA SER A 63 -3.41 7.79 9.99
C SER A 63 -2.39 8.19 11.05
N ALA A 64 -1.43 7.31 11.32
CA ALA A 64 -0.32 7.59 12.19
C ALA A 64 0.99 7.38 11.41
N THR A 65 1.89 8.34 11.48
CA THR A 65 3.21 8.26 10.89
C THR A 65 4.26 8.58 11.94
N VAL A 66 5.45 8.03 11.77
CA VAL A 66 6.55 8.27 12.71
C VAL A 66 7.24 9.57 12.36
N ALA A 67 7.24 10.54 13.30
CA ALA A 67 7.98 11.78 13.18
C ALA A 67 9.43 11.64 13.69
N ASP A 68 9.63 10.83 14.74
CA ASP A 68 10.92 10.57 15.39
C ASP A 68 10.96 9.10 15.85
N TRP A 69 11.80 8.31 15.18
CA TRP A 69 11.95 6.88 15.47
C TRP A 69 12.55 6.62 16.84
N ASP A 70 13.51 7.41 17.28
CA ASP A 70 14.17 7.22 18.59
C ASP A 70 13.16 7.47 19.71
N ALA A 71 12.36 8.50 19.59
CA ALA A 71 11.32 8.83 20.57
C ALA A 71 10.23 7.75 20.66
N ILE A 72 9.70 7.26 19.54
CA ILE A 72 8.66 6.21 19.55
C ILE A 72 9.21 4.87 20.03
N LEU A 73 10.42 4.48 19.65
CA LEU A 73 11.03 3.24 20.10
C LEU A 73 11.31 3.28 21.60
N GLU A 74 11.76 4.40 22.14
CA GLU A 74 11.94 4.58 23.59
C GLU A 74 10.60 4.48 24.34
N HIS A 75 9.56 5.11 23.82
CA HIS A 75 8.21 5.00 24.39
C HIS A 75 7.72 3.55 24.41
N ILE A 76 7.87 2.82 23.29
CA ILE A 76 7.46 1.41 23.17
C ILE A 76 8.23 0.55 24.18
N ARG A 77 9.54 0.73 24.25
CA ARG A 77 10.42 -0.03 25.15
C ARG A 77 10.10 0.24 26.63
N SER A 78 9.90 1.51 27.00
CA SER A 78 9.62 1.91 28.38
C SER A 78 8.24 1.50 28.88
N ASN A 79 7.25 1.35 27.96
CA ASN A 79 5.86 1.01 28.30
C ASN A 79 5.46 -0.39 27.86
N ASP A 80 6.37 -1.18 27.31
CA ASP A 80 6.09 -2.52 26.74
C ASP A 80 4.96 -2.51 25.70
N ALA A 81 4.90 -1.43 24.90
CA ALA A 81 3.81 -1.13 23.95
C ALA A 81 4.13 -1.62 22.54
N TRP A 82 4.57 -2.88 22.40
CA TRP A 82 5.00 -3.49 21.13
C TRP A 82 3.88 -3.60 20.10
N GLU A 83 2.63 -3.55 20.52
CA GLU A 83 1.45 -3.52 19.65
C GLU A 83 1.37 -2.28 18.74
N MET A 84 2.12 -1.22 19.05
CA MET A 84 2.24 -0.03 18.21
C MET A 84 3.07 -0.27 16.94
N LEU A 85 3.83 -1.36 16.88
CA LEU A 85 4.63 -1.74 15.72
C LEU A 85 3.90 -2.78 14.86
N GLU A 86 4.02 -2.63 13.54
CA GLU A 86 3.55 -3.67 12.63
C GLU A 86 4.43 -4.94 12.75
N ARG A 87 3.80 -6.11 12.73
CA ARG A 87 4.49 -7.40 12.82
C ARG A 87 5.05 -7.82 11.47
N ARG A 88 6.12 -7.18 11.04
CA ARG A 88 6.83 -7.53 9.82
C ARG A 88 8.31 -7.73 10.09
N VAL A 89 8.83 -8.88 9.66
CA VAL A 89 10.25 -9.20 9.80
C VAL A 89 11.03 -8.68 8.61
N ASN A 90 12.19 -8.09 8.85
CA ASN A 90 13.11 -7.65 7.80
C ASN A 90 13.89 -8.87 7.28
N LYS A 91 13.62 -9.26 6.04
CA LYS A 91 14.27 -10.40 5.36
C LYS A 91 15.80 -10.29 5.36
N THR A 92 16.34 -9.11 5.04
CA THR A 92 17.79 -8.90 4.95
C THR A 92 18.47 -9.08 6.31
N ALA A 93 17.86 -8.58 7.38
CA ALA A 93 18.39 -8.76 8.74
C ALA A 93 18.38 -10.24 9.16
N VAL A 94 17.33 -10.98 8.83
CA VAL A 94 17.25 -12.44 9.08
C VAL A 94 18.32 -13.18 8.27
N GLU A 95 18.53 -12.81 7.02
CA GLU A 95 19.54 -13.41 6.15
C GLU A 95 20.96 -13.18 6.68
N GLN A 96 21.25 -11.98 7.15
CA GLN A 96 22.52 -11.65 7.81
C GLN A 96 22.73 -12.46 9.07
N PHE A 97 21.72 -12.57 9.93
CA PHE A 97 21.78 -13.40 11.14
C PHE A 97 22.08 -14.86 10.80
N LYS A 98 21.36 -15.43 9.82
CA LYS A 98 21.57 -16.79 9.33
C LYS A 98 23.01 -17.01 8.83
N THR A 99 23.58 -16.02 8.12
CA THR A 99 24.94 -16.09 7.61
C THR A 99 25.98 -16.07 8.73
N VAL A 100 25.78 -15.23 9.74
CA VAL A 100 26.71 -15.09 10.88
C VAL A 100 26.61 -16.25 11.87
N GLU A 101 25.40 -16.61 12.28
CA GLU A 101 25.14 -17.61 13.31
C GLU A 101 25.02 -19.05 12.75
N GLY A 102 24.87 -19.21 11.44
CA GLY A 102 24.72 -20.51 10.79
C GLY A 102 23.34 -21.15 10.94
N ASP A 103 22.38 -20.50 11.58
CA ASP A 103 21.02 -20.97 11.79
C ASP A 103 20.03 -19.81 11.77
N LEU A 104 18.73 -20.12 11.69
CA LEU A 104 17.65 -19.12 11.70
C LEU A 104 17.36 -18.63 13.12
N PRO A 105 16.95 -17.35 13.27
CA PRO A 105 16.40 -16.91 14.53
C PRO A 105 15.18 -17.74 14.94
N PRO A 106 14.94 -17.94 16.25
CA PRO A 106 13.76 -18.66 16.72
C PRO A 106 12.45 -18.02 16.19
N GLY A 107 11.52 -18.87 15.76
CA GLY A 107 10.21 -18.43 15.27
C GLY A 107 10.18 -17.95 13.81
N ILE A 108 11.26 -18.10 13.06
CA ILE A 108 11.34 -17.73 11.64
C ILE A 108 11.22 -18.98 10.76
N ASN A 109 10.35 -18.89 9.75
CA ASN A 109 10.32 -19.82 8.62
C ASN A 109 11.06 -19.16 7.45
N TRP A 110 11.98 -19.90 6.84
CA TRP A 110 12.74 -19.47 5.68
C TRP A 110 12.35 -20.28 4.47
N SER A 111 12.07 -19.61 3.36
CA SER A 111 11.80 -20.28 2.08
C SER A 111 12.55 -19.60 0.95
N GLU A 112 13.02 -20.41 0.02
CA GLU A 112 13.70 -19.96 -1.20
C GLU A 112 13.00 -20.57 -2.40
N THR A 113 12.77 -19.77 -3.45
CA THR A 113 12.16 -20.20 -4.70
C THR A 113 13.03 -19.75 -5.86
N GLN A 114 13.34 -20.67 -6.74
CA GLN A 114 14.03 -20.34 -7.99
C GLN A 114 13.04 -19.78 -8.99
N VAL A 115 13.41 -18.66 -9.64
CA VAL A 115 12.59 -18.01 -10.66
C VAL A 115 13.40 -17.77 -11.93
N VAL A 116 12.72 -17.75 -13.07
CA VAL A 116 13.34 -17.43 -14.36
C VAL A 116 13.10 -15.96 -14.68
N ASN A 117 14.17 -15.24 -14.92
CA ASN A 117 14.10 -13.82 -15.31
C ASN A 117 14.43 -13.68 -16.80
N PHE A 118 13.68 -12.85 -17.49
CA PHE A 118 13.85 -12.56 -18.90
C PHE A 118 14.36 -11.13 -19.09
N ARG A 119 15.52 -10.99 -19.72
CA ARG A 119 16.15 -9.70 -20.00
C ARG A 119 16.23 -9.47 -21.51
N ARG A 120 15.86 -8.29 -21.96
CA ARG A 120 16.14 -7.82 -23.32
C ARG A 120 17.59 -7.36 -23.43
N LYS A 121 18.26 -7.67 -24.55
CA LYS A 121 19.56 -7.05 -24.88
C LYS A 121 19.38 -5.61 -25.28
#